data_bacf810c3f3c5aba8295fce8f49d00cf
#
_entry.id   bacf810c3f3c5aba8295fce8f49d00cf
#
_cell.length_a   1.000
_cell.length_b   1.000
_cell.length_c   1.000
_cell.angle_alpha   90.00
_cell.angle_beta   90.00
_cell.angle_gamma   90.00
#
_symmetry.space_group_name_H-M   'P 1'
#
loop_
_entity.id
_entity.type
_entity.pdbx_description
1 polymer ?
#
loop_
_entity_poly.entity_id
_entity_poly.type
_entity_poly.pdbx_seq_one_letter_code
_entity_poly.pdbx_strand_id
1 'polypeptide(L)'
;MLASLGLFVFDLASFPFAEMSHRTDWRQAKTERIGARAASQYLGPGDESVSLAGAIVPEVAGSYGAIATLKKMADQGEAWPLVDGSGTVWGNFRVVGMDARRRHMLVDGTPRLVDFTLDLDRVD
;
A
#
# COMPACT_ATOMS: atom_id res chain seq x y z
N MET A 1 11.81 -3.46 12.00
CA MET A 1 11.18 -2.69 10.91
C MET A 1 10.52 -3.63 9.92
N LEU A 2 9.25 -3.48 9.67
CA LEU A 2 8.55 -4.28 8.65
C LEU A 2 8.82 -3.73 7.25
N ALA A 3 8.74 -2.41 7.11
CA ALA A 3 9.01 -1.69 5.86
C ALA A 3 9.16 -0.20 6.18
N SER A 4 9.52 0.59 5.17
CA SER A 4 9.47 2.06 5.27
C SER A 4 9.02 2.66 3.96
N LEU A 5 8.31 3.79 4.04
CA LEU A 5 7.91 4.60 2.91
C LEU A 5 8.45 6.01 3.16
N GLY A 6 9.57 6.35 2.49
CA GLY A 6 10.29 7.57 2.82
C GLY A 6 10.80 7.53 4.26
N LEU A 7 10.42 8.51 5.06
CA LEU A 7 10.79 8.59 6.48
C LEU A 7 9.80 7.88 7.40
N PHE A 8 8.66 7.42 6.89
CA PHE A 8 7.69 6.70 7.69
C PHE A 8 8.09 5.23 7.82
N VAL A 9 8.22 4.75 9.04
CA VAL A 9 8.61 3.36 9.33
C VAL A 9 7.39 2.56 9.75
N PHE A 10 7.12 1.47 9.04
CA PHE A 10 6.09 0.50 9.41
C PHE A 10 6.68 -0.50 10.39
N ASP A 11 6.20 -0.51 11.62
CA ASP A 11 6.58 -1.51 12.61
C ASP A 11 5.43 -1.75 13.61
N LEU A 12 5.68 -2.56 14.63
CA LEU A 12 4.65 -2.91 15.60
C LEU A 12 4.16 -1.72 16.42
N ALA A 13 4.99 -0.68 16.57
CA ALA A 13 4.64 0.51 17.35
C ALA A 13 3.90 1.56 16.54
N SER A 14 3.93 1.50 15.21
CA SER A 14 3.33 2.51 14.35
C SER A 14 2.17 1.93 13.52
N PHE A 15 2.45 1.25 12.44
CA PHE A 15 1.46 0.75 11.48
C PHE A 15 1.79 -0.71 11.16
N PRO A 16 1.37 -1.65 12.01
CA PRO A 16 1.75 -3.05 11.87
C PRO A 16 0.89 -3.74 10.82
N PHE A 17 1.38 -3.84 9.59
CA PHE A 17 0.68 -4.62 8.59
C PHE A 17 1.02 -6.10 8.74
N ALA A 18 0.02 -6.95 8.52
CA ALA A 18 0.15 -8.40 8.61
C ALA A 18 0.25 -9.04 7.22
N GLU A 19 -0.16 -8.31 6.19
CA GLU A 19 -0.24 -8.84 4.84
C GLU A 19 0.19 -7.78 3.84
N MET A 20 0.96 -8.19 2.85
CA MET A 20 1.41 -7.33 1.76
C MET A 20 1.08 -8.02 0.43
N SER A 21 0.28 -7.37 -0.39
CA SER A 21 -0.03 -7.84 -1.74
C SER A 21 0.69 -6.96 -2.75
N HIS A 22 1.35 -7.60 -3.70
CA HIS A 22 2.08 -6.89 -4.74
C HIS A 22 1.57 -7.34 -6.10
N ARG A 23 1.16 -6.38 -6.92
CA ARG A 23 0.65 -6.65 -8.26
C ARG A 23 1.48 -5.89 -9.28
N THR A 24 1.90 -6.60 -10.31
CA THR A 24 2.64 -6.02 -11.44
C THR A 24 1.95 -6.40 -12.73
N ASP A 25 1.73 -5.41 -13.59
CA ASP A 25 1.16 -5.62 -14.91
C ASP A 25 2.16 -5.21 -15.98
N TRP A 26 2.07 -5.86 -17.13
CA TRP A 26 2.86 -5.49 -18.31
C TRP A 26 1.92 -5.11 -19.43
N ARG A 27 2.30 -4.07 -20.17
CA ARG A 27 1.50 -3.59 -21.29
C ARG A 27 1.78 -4.42 -22.53
N GLN A 28 0.70 -4.83 -23.18
CA GLN A 28 0.75 -5.59 -24.43
C GLN A 28 -0.31 -5.07 -25.36
N ALA A 29 0.05 -4.87 -26.64
CA ALA A 29 -0.90 -4.61 -27.71
C ALA A 29 -1.29 -5.91 -28.36
N LYS A 30 -2.57 -6.08 -28.70
CA LYS A 30 -3.08 -7.23 -29.41
C LYS A 30 -3.64 -6.80 -30.75
N THR A 31 -3.25 -7.51 -31.82
CA THR A 31 -3.76 -7.31 -33.18
C THR A 31 -4.51 -8.57 -33.58
N GLU A 32 -5.78 -8.43 -33.93
CA GLU A 32 -6.59 -9.55 -34.41
C GLU A 32 -6.16 -9.95 -35.83
N ARG A 33 -6.19 -11.25 -36.09
CA ARG A 33 -5.90 -11.82 -37.42
C ARG A 33 -7.06 -12.68 -37.88
N ILE A 34 -7.35 -12.63 -39.17
CA ILE A 34 -8.40 -13.46 -39.77
C ILE A 34 -7.94 -14.91 -39.74
N GLY A 35 -8.72 -15.79 -39.13
CA GLY A 35 -8.44 -17.23 -39.08
C GLY A 35 -7.28 -17.65 -38.21
N ALA A 36 -6.75 -16.76 -37.32
CA ALA A 36 -5.65 -17.03 -36.42
C ALA A 36 -5.88 -16.37 -35.06
N ARG A 37 -5.06 -16.76 -34.04
CA ARG A 37 -5.08 -16.09 -32.75
C ARG A 37 -4.59 -14.65 -32.90
N ALA A 38 -5.11 -13.78 -32.03
CA ALA A 38 -4.64 -12.40 -31.95
C ALA A 38 -3.12 -12.37 -31.70
N ALA A 39 -2.42 -11.50 -32.41
CA ALA A 39 -1.00 -11.25 -32.16
C ALA A 39 -0.84 -10.33 -30.95
N SER A 40 0.12 -10.63 -30.07
CA SER A 40 0.46 -9.79 -28.94
C SER A 40 1.85 -9.20 -29.11
N GLN A 41 1.99 -7.92 -28.77
CA GLN A 41 3.26 -7.22 -28.78
C GLN A 41 3.53 -6.64 -27.40
N TYR A 42 4.71 -6.89 -26.85
CA TYR A 42 5.11 -6.33 -25.57
C TYR A 42 5.43 -4.84 -25.72
N LEU A 43 4.77 -3.99 -24.94
CA LEU A 43 4.94 -2.53 -24.97
C LEU A 43 5.75 -1.99 -23.81
N GLY A 44 6.06 -2.80 -22.80
CA GLY A 44 6.84 -2.37 -21.66
C GLY A 44 6.13 -2.61 -20.33
N PRO A 45 6.72 -2.12 -19.20
CA PRO A 45 6.10 -2.24 -17.89
C PRO A 45 4.77 -1.50 -17.82
N GLY A 46 3.80 -2.12 -17.17
CA GLY A 46 2.52 -1.50 -16.86
C GLY A 46 2.50 -0.94 -15.45
N ASP A 47 1.33 -1.03 -14.81
CA ASP A 47 1.15 -0.53 -13.45
C ASP A 47 1.72 -1.52 -12.43
N GLU A 48 2.27 -0.98 -11.36
CA GLU A 48 2.73 -1.76 -10.22
C GLU A 48 2.12 -1.17 -8.96
N SER A 49 1.47 -2.02 -8.16
CA SER A 49 0.79 -1.59 -6.95
C SER A 49 1.11 -2.50 -5.78
N VAL A 50 1.09 -1.92 -4.59
CA VAL A 50 1.30 -2.64 -3.33
C VAL A 50 0.14 -2.30 -2.40
N SER A 51 -0.43 -3.32 -1.76
CA SER A 51 -1.48 -3.14 -0.77
C SER A 51 -1.01 -3.73 0.56
N LEU A 52 -1.06 -2.92 1.62
CA LEU A 52 -0.68 -3.31 2.98
C LEU A 52 -1.93 -3.38 3.83
N ALA A 53 -2.19 -4.54 4.44
CA ALA A 53 -3.37 -4.75 5.27
C ALA A 53 -2.98 -5.25 6.66
N GLY A 54 -3.70 -4.79 7.67
CA GLY A 54 -3.48 -5.21 9.04
C GLY A 54 -4.50 -4.60 9.98
N ALA A 55 -4.19 -4.63 11.27
CA ALA A 55 -5.05 -4.08 12.30
C ALA A 55 -4.25 -3.27 13.31
N ILE A 56 -4.79 -2.14 13.73
CA ILE A 56 -4.23 -1.32 14.79
C ILE A 56 -5.04 -1.53 16.06
N VAL A 57 -4.40 -2.06 17.08
CA VAL A 57 -4.95 -2.21 18.42
C VAL A 57 -3.98 -1.53 19.38
N PRO A 58 -4.20 -0.25 19.75
CA PRO A 58 -3.20 0.52 20.49
C PRO A 58 -2.75 -0.10 21.80
N GLU A 59 -3.60 -0.91 22.43
CA GLU A 59 -3.26 -1.64 23.65
C GLU A 59 -2.23 -2.75 23.40
N VAL A 60 -2.11 -3.23 22.18
CA VAL A 60 -1.23 -4.34 21.78
C VAL A 60 -0.16 -3.89 20.80
N ALA A 61 -0.57 -3.26 19.68
CA ALA A 61 0.34 -2.84 18.64
C ALA A 61 -0.26 -1.75 17.78
N GLY A 62 0.57 -0.84 17.29
CA GLY A 62 0.17 0.23 16.40
C GLY A 62 -0.21 1.52 17.11
N SER A 63 -0.44 2.55 16.32
CA SER A 63 -0.83 3.88 16.81
C SER A 63 -1.81 4.51 15.83
N TYR A 64 -2.88 5.12 16.37
CA TYR A 64 -3.83 5.87 15.54
C TYR A 64 -3.19 7.12 14.92
N GLY A 65 -2.14 7.66 15.57
CA GLY A 65 -1.37 8.77 15.02
C GLY A 65 -0.67 8.43 13.71
N ALA A 66 -0.32 7.16 13.51
CA ALA A 66 0.28 6.70 12.26
C ALA A 66 -0.67 6.88 11.07
N ILE A 67 -1.97 6.67 11.27
CA ILE A 67 -2.98 6.89 10.21
C ILE A 67 -2.98 8.36 9.80
N ALA A 68 -2.94 9.27 10.76
CA ALA A 68 -2.91 10.71 10.48
C ALA A 68 -1.63 11.12 9.75
N THR A 69 -0.49 10.55 10.09
CA THR A 69 0.79 10.80 9.42
C THR A 69 0.75 10.35 7.96
N LEU A 70 0.25 9.13 7.70
CA LEU A 70 0.12 8.62 6.35
C LEU A 70 -0.87 9.42 5.52
N LYS A 71 -1.95 9.89 6.14
CA LYS A 71 -2.91 10.74 5.46
C LYS A 71 -2.28 12.08 5.03
N LYS A 72 -1.45 12.69 5.87
CA LYS A 72 -0.71 13.89 5.51
C LYS A 72 0.25 13.65 4.35
N MET A 73 0.94 12.51 4.34
CA MET A 73 1.82 12.13 3.25
C MET A 73 1.03 11.99 1.94
N ALA A 74 -0.15 11.35 2.01
CA ALA A 74 -1.01 11.19 0.84
C ALA A 74 -1.51 12.54 0.31
N ASP A 75 -1.86 13.46 1.21
CA ASP A 75 -2.34 14.80 0.85
C ASP A 75 -1.27 15.63 0.12
N GLN A 76 0.00 15.37 0.36
CA GLN A 76 1.10 16.02 -0.34
C GLN A 76 1.23 15.58 -1.80
N GLY A 77 0.69 14.41 -2.15
CA GLY A 77 0.73 13.88 -3.50
C GLY A 77 2.11 13.49 -4.00
N GLU A 78 3.09 13.40 -3.12
CA GLU A 78 4.45 13.04 -3.47
C GLU A 78 4.66 11.52 -3.42
N ALA A 79 5.74 11.07 -4.11
CA ALA A 79 6.16 9.69 -4.07
C ALA A 79 7.38 9.54 -3.17
N TRP A 80 7.48 8.41 -2.48
CA TRP A 80 8.59 8.09 -1.60
C TRP A 80 9.11 6.68 -1.89
N PRO A 81 10.40 6.42 -1.65
CA PRO A 81 10.93 5.07 -1.80
C PRO A 81 10.32 4.11 -0.79
N LEU A 82 9.86 2.96 -1.28
CA LEU A 82 9.37 1.87 -0.46
C LEU A 82 10.50 0.86 -0.27
N VAL A 83 10.86 0.61 0.98
CA VAL A 83 11.93 -0.31 1.35
C VAL A 83 11.37 -1.33 2.33
N ASP A 84 11.58 -2.62 2.06
CA ASP A 84 11.11 -3.66 2.97
C ASP A 84 12.08 -3.91 4.13
N GLY A 85 11.71 -4.80 5.05
CA GLY A 85 12.51 -5.09 6.24
C GLY A 85 13.87 -5.73 5.94
N SER A 86 14.06 -6.30 4.76
CA SER A 86 15.32 -6.87 4.33
C SER A 86 16.26 -5.85 3.67
N GLY A 87 15.78 -4.62 3.47
CA GLY A 87 16.54 -3.56 2.81
C GLY A 87 16.35 -3.47 1.30
N THR A 88 15.45 -4.27 0.73
CA THR A 88 15.16 -4.23 -0.70
C THR A 88 14.34 -2.99 -1.04
N VAL A 89 14.82 -2.20 -2.00
CA VAL A 89 14.11 -1.01 -2.49
C VAL A 89 13.18 -1.44 -3.62
N TRP A 90 11.87 -1.23 -3.43
CA TRP A 90 10.86 -1.62 -4.40
C TRP A 90 10.64 -0.58 -5.50
N GLY A 91 11.03 0.66 -5.25
CA GLY A 91 10.85 1.80 -6.13
C GLY A 91 10.18 2.96 -5.41
N ASN A 92 9.79 3.99 -6.14
CA ASN A 92 9.07 5.13 -5.57
C ASN A 92 7.58 4.92 -5.71
N PHE A 93 6.88 5.01 -4.59
CA PHE A 93 5.45 4.75 -4.49
C PHE A 93 4.72 5.96 -3.93
N ARG A 94 3.50 6.15 -4.39
CA ARG A 94 2.57 7.17 -3.91
C ARG A 94 1.40 6.51 -3.21
N VAL A 95 0.93 7.10 -2.13
CA VAL A 95 -0.30 6.66 -1.46
C VAL A 95 -1.48 7.07 -2.31
N VAL A 96 -2.28 6.11 -2.77
CA VAL A 96 -3.44 6.37 -3.62
C VAL A 96 -4.76 6.02 -2.96
N GLY A 97 -4.73 5.25 -1.88
CA GLY A 97 -5.93 4.90 -1.15
C GLY A 97 -5.61 4.44 0.26
N MET A 98 -6.55 4.65 1.15
CA MET A 98 -6.47 4.16 2.53
C MET A 98 -7.87 3.88 3.03
N ASP A 99 -8.09 2.66 3.49
CA ASP A 99 -9.32 2.26 4.16
C ASP A 99 -9.03 2.01 5.63
N ALA A 100 -9.87 2.57 6.49
CA ALA A 100 -9.79 2.36 7.93
C ALA A 100 -11.18 1.99 8.44
N ARG A 101 -11.31 0.77 8.96
CA ARG A 101 -12.56 0.26 9.50
C ARG A 101 -12.47 0.17 11.01
N ARG A 102 -13.22 1.03 11.69
CA ARG A 102 -13.24 1.08 13.16
C ARG A 102 -14.23 0.08 13.70
N ARG A 103 -13.78 -0.74 14.64
CA ARG A 103 -14.60 -1.77 15.25
C ARG A 103 -14.43 -1.74 16.78
N HIS A 104 -15.38 -2.37 17.48
CA HIS A 104 -15.37 -2.45 18.94
C HIS A 104 -15.30 -1.07 19.60
N MET A 105 -16.29 -0.23 19.25
CA MET A 105 -16.34 1.14 19.74
C MET A 105 -16.61 1.17 21.25
N LEU A 106 -15.88 2.02 21.97
CA LEU A 106 -16.16 2.30 23.36
C LEU A 106 -17.34 3.28 23.49
N VAL A 107 -17.87 3.41 24.70
CA VAL A 107 -19.02 4.27 24.96
C VAL A 107 -18.75 5.73 24.61
N ASP A 108 -17.51 6.18 24.73
CA ASP A 108 -17.09 7.54 24.38
C ASP A 108 -16.84 7.75 22.88
N GLY A 109 -17.06 6.72 22.07
CA GLY A 109 -16.84 6.79 20.61
C GLY A 109 -15.44 6.44 20.16
N THR A 110 -14.53 6.09 21.05
CA THR A 110 -13.16 5.69 20.69
C THR A 110 -13.13 4.24 20.23
N PRO A 111 -12.58 3.91 19.05
CA PRO A 111 -12.45 2.53 18.61
C PRO A 111 -11.32 1.82 19.35
N ARG A 112 -11.53 0.54 19.67
CA ARG A 112 -10.49 -0.33 20.23
C ARG A 112 -9.67 -1.03 19.16
N LEU A 113 -10.24 -1.17 17.96
CA LEU A 113 -9.61 -1.85 16.85
C LEU A 113 -9.88 -1.07 15.56
N VAL A 114 -8.86 -0.88 14.75
CA VAL A 114 -9.00 -0.35 13.40
C VAL A 114 -8.36 -1.32 12.42
N ASP A 115 -9.18 -1.92 11.56
CA ASP A 115 -8.68 -2.64 10.40
C ASP A 115 -8.33 -1.62 9.33
N PHE A 116 -7.14 -1.73 8.76
CA PHE A 116 -6.67 -0.80 7.74
C PHE A 116 -6.18 -1.50 6.49
N THR A 117 -6.30 -0.82 5.37
CA THR A 117 -5.67 -1.18 4.11
C THR A 117 -5.06 0.08 3.52
N LEU A 118 -3.79 0.00 3.13
CA LEU A 118 -3.07 1.10 2.50
C LEU A 118 -2.69 0.69 1.09
N ASP A 119 -3.14 1.46 0.09
CA ASP A 119 -2.86 1.18 -1.32
C ASP A 119 -1.82 2.16 -1.85
N LEU A 120 -0.80 1.61 -2.49
CA LEU A 120 0.32 2.36 -3.04
C LEU A 120 0.47 2.04 -4.52
N ASP A 121 0.77 3.05 -5.33
CA ASP A 121 1.10 2.88 -6.74
C ASP A 121 2.52 3.35 -7.02
N ARG A 122 3.23 2.58 -7.84
CA ARG A 122 4.57 2.95 -8.30
C ARG A 122 4.48 4.03 -9.35
N VAL A 123 5.36 5.05 -9.24
CA VAL A 123 5.35 6.22 -10.13
C VAL A 123 6.64 6.43 -10.91
N ASP A 124 7.63 5.56 -10.73
CA ASP A 124 8.90 5.68 -11.47
C ASP A 124 9.14 4.55 -12.47
#